data_8a3537ba26a6d3e7540140f6d50e9ad3
#
_entry.id   8a3537ba26a6d3e7540140f6d50e9ad3
#
_cell.length_a   1.000
_cell.length_b   1.000
_cell.length_c   1.000
_cell.angle_alpha   90.00
_cell.angle_beta   90.00
_cell.angle_gamma   90.00
#
_symmetry.space_group_name_H-M   'P 1'
#
loop_
_entity.id
_entity.type
_entity.pdbx_description
1 polymer ?
#
loop_
_entity_poly.entity_id
_entity_poly.type
_entity_poly.pdbx_seq_one_letter_code
_entity_poly.pdbx_strand_id
1 'polypeptide(L)'
;MDKLLFIDDEEGIRRSVVRALKNEPYETYTAENGDIGITFVKKNLFEIVTVISDYKMPGLNGLETLSVIGSMNPEITRIILTGYTTMEAAIQATNDGIDGFLTKPFDNVELRAKIRTINVRKRLKQFVSEQVYKKIEKAQGVLKPSFHEVSILFSDIRGFTRMSQHVPPDKLASFLNNDYFSPLGEIVYKYNGVVDKHIGDSIMVVFGAPVAHDDHAIDAVKTAMAMQRKAMEIDKRLHEKNGLRLKIGIGVSTGKVFSGILGSLRIKEYTSVGMPVNIAARLQGIANGGEILISHKTFQKLSDKIDVETLPPVAVKGVNEPIMIYKVKP
;
A
#
# COMPACT_ATOMS: atom_id res chain seq x y z
N MET A 1 11.50 12.09 -17.92
CA MET A 1 12.47 12.41 -16.86
C MET A 1 11.67 12.85 -15.64
N ASP A 2 12.04 12.38 -14.47
CA ASP A 2 11.31 12.72 -13.23
C ASP A 2 11.39 14.23 -12.99
N LYS A 3 10.26 14.87 -12.59
CA LYS A 3 10.21 16.30 -12.32
C LYS A 3 10.30 16.58 -10.82
N LEU A 4 11.09 17.60 -10.47
CA LEU A 4 11.16 18.14 -9.11
C LEU A 4 10.66 19.59 -9.13
N LEU A 5 9.73 19.92 -8.23
CA LEU A 5 9.23 21.30 -8.06
C LEU A 5 9.78 21.88 -6.76
N PHE A 6 10.34 23.08 -6.85
CA PHE A 6 10.82 23.88 -5.71
C PHE A 6 9.97 25.14 -5.56
N ILE A 7 9.36 25.35 -4.39
CA ILE A 7 8.45 26.46 -4.10
C ILE A 7 9.08 27.34 -3.01
N ASP A 8 9.32 28.60 -3.32
CA ASP A 8 9.93 29.57 -2.40
C ASP A 8 9.62 30.96 -2.93
N ASP A 9 9.30 31.95 -2.11
CA ASP A 9 8.99 33.31 -2.55
C ASP A 9 10.24 34.11 -2.95
N GLU A 10 11.42 33.72 -2.44
CA GLU A 10 12.69 34.36 -2.75
C GLU A 10 13.29 33.87 -4.09
N GLU A 11 13.32 34.74 -5.11
CA GLU A 11 13.88 34.40 -6.43
C GLU A 11 15.34 33.94 -6.37
N GLY A 12 16.14 34.56 -5.49
CA GLY A 12 17.57 34.23 -5.32
C GLY A 12 17.78 32.78 -4.88
N ILE A 13 16.91 32.27 -3.96
CA ILE A 13 16.93 30.90 -3.48
C ILE A 13 16.50 29.96 -4.59
N ARG A 14 15.42 30.28 -5.31
CA ARG A 14 14.94 29.45 -6.45
C ARG A 14 16.04 29.25 -7.50
N ARG A 15 16.74 30.35 -7.90
CA ARG A 15 17.85 30.27 -8.85
C ARG A 15 19.05 29.47 -8.33
N SER A 16 19.32 29.54 -7.02
CA SER A 16 20.41 28.78 -6.40
C SER A 16 20.11 27.29 -6.42
N VAL A 17 18.87 26.87 -6.07
CA VAL A 17 18.44 25.47 -6.07
C VAL A 17 18.45 24.87 -7.48
N VAL A 18 17.96 25.59 -8.51
CA VAL A 18 18.04 25.14 -9.90
C VAL A 18 19.49 24.87 -10.32
N ARG A 19 20.42 25.76 -9.95
CA ARG A 19 21.86 25.55 -10.23
C ARG A 19 22.42 24.35 -9.46
N ALA A 20 22.05 24.19 -8.20
CA ALA A 20 22.50 23.08 -7.36
C ALA A 20 22.04 21.72 -7.89
N LEU A 21 20.86 21.65 -8.50
CA LEU A 21 20.25 20.41 -8.99
C LEU A 21 20.48 20.13 -10.49
N LYS A 22 21.22 21.00 -11.19
CA LYS A 22 21.42 20.89 -12.65
C LYS A 22 21.95 19.55 -13.14
N ASN A 23 22.76 18.86 -12.33
CA ASN A 23 23.38 17.57 -12.68
C ASN A 23 22.69 16.38 -12.00
N GLU A 24 21.55 16.60 -11.33
CA GLU A 24 20.76 15.55 -10.72
C GLU A 24 19.76 14.96 -11.76
N PRO A 25 19.26 13.74 -11.55
CA PRO A 25 18.38 13.06 -12.50
C PRO A 25 16.92 13.59 -12.48
N TYR A 26 16.76 14.89 -12.23
CA TYR A 26 15.46 15.57 -12.19
C TYR A 26 15.44 16.75 -13.17
N GLU A 27 14.30 16.94 -13.81
CA GLU A 27 13.98 18.22 -14.44
C GLU A 27 13.40 19.15 -13.36
N THR A 28 14.16 20.22 -13.02
CA THR A 28 13.83 21.09 -11.89
C THR A 28 12.99 22.29 -12.32
N TYR A 29 11.82 22.42 -11.71
CA TYR A 29 10.89 23.54 -11.88
C TYR A 29 10.79 24.35 -10.60
N THR A 30 10.36 25.62 -10.71
CA THR A 30 10.18 26.50 -9.56
C THR A 30 8.81 27.18 -9.58
N ALA A 31 8.29 27.50 -8.41
CA ALA A 31 7.11 28.33 -8.21
C ALA A 31 7.39 29.37 -7.12
N GLU A 32 6.79 30.54 -7.23
CA GLU A 32 7.00 31.64 -6.29
C GLU A 32 6.04 31.64 -5.08
N ASN A 33 5.02 30.78 -5.11
CA ASN A 33 4.08 30.62 -4.01
C ASN A 33 3.34 29.28 -4.10
N GLY A 34 2.58 28.94 -3.05
CA GLY A 34 1.84 27.69 -2.95
C GLY A 34 0.82 27.47 -4.04
N ASP A 35 0.05 28.50 -4.40
CA ASP A 35 -1.03 28.39 -5.41
C ASP A 35 -0.50 28.04 -6.80
N ILE A 36 0.58 28.70 -7.20
CA ILE A 36 1.29 28.40 -8.47
C ILE A 36 1.84 26.98 -8.42
N GLY A 37 2.45 26.59 -7.29
CA GLY A 37 2.97 25.24 -7.08
C GLY A 37 1.88 24.17 -7.21
N ILE A 38 0.76 24.33 -6.54
CA ILE A 38 -0.40 23.43 -6.62
C ILE A 38 -0.94 23.34 -8.05
N THR A 39 -1.05 24.47 -8.73
CA THR A 39 -1.50 24.50 -10.14
C THR A 39 -0.54 23.75 -11.06
N PHE A 40 0.76 23.89 -10.84
CA PHE A 40 1.77 23.16 -11.59
C PHE A 40 1.68 21.65 -11.35
N VAL A 41 1.52 21.22 -10.08
CA VAL A 41 1.35 19.80 -9.72
C VAL A 41 0.11 19.22 -10.38
N LYS A 42 -1.03 19.93 -10.38
CA LYS A 42 -2.27 19.47 -11.05
C LYS A 42 -2.06 19.14 -12.53
N LYS A 43 -1.24 19.93 -13.23
CA LYS A 43 -0.97 19.75 -14.67
C LYS A 43 0.03 18.61 -14.94
N ASN A 44 0.87 18.27 -13.96
CA ASN A 44 1.98 17.33 -14.10
C ASN A 44 1.93 16.20 -13.06
N LEU A 45 0.74 15.77 -12.64
CA LEU A 45 0.48 14.96 -11.44
C LEU A 45 1.26 13.62 -11.40
N PHE A 46 1.48 13.00 -12.56
CA PHE A 46 2.17 11.71 -12.68
C PHE A 46 3.66 11.84 -13.06
N GLU A 47 4.15 13.05 -13.32
CA GLU A 47 5.54 13.28 -13.72
C GLU A 47 6.37 13.88 -12.56
N ILE A 48 5.69 14.50 -11.57
CA ILE A 48 6.33 15.08 -10.41
C ILE A 48 6.58 13.99 -9.37
N VAL A 49 7.84 13.80 -9.01
CA VAL A 49 8.27 12.83 -7.98
C VAL A 49 8.59 13.48 -6.65
N THR A 50 8.95 14.80 -6.65
CA THR A 50 9.36 15.51 -5.43
C THR A 50 8.88 16.94 -5.48
N VAL A 51 8.30 17.41 -4.38
CA VAL A 51 8.03 18.84 -4.14
C VAL A 51 8.73 19.28 -2.87
N ILE A 52 9.47 20.37 -2.97
CA ILE A 52 10.13 21.03 -1.84
C ILE A 52 9.48 22.41 -1.70
N SER A 53 9.00 22.75 -0.52
CA SER A 53 8.38 24.04 -0.28
C SER A 53 9.03 24.75 0.91
N ASP A 54 9.30 26.04 0.76
CA ASP A 54 9.60 26.87 1.92
C ASP A 54 8.41 26.88 2.89
N TYR A 55 8.71 26.91 4.18
CA TYR A 55 7.69 26.94 5.23
C TYR A 55 6.95 28.27 5.26
N LYS A 56 7.69 29.39 5.20
CA LYS A 56 7.13 30.73 5.32
C LYS A 56 7.01 31.39 3.96
N MET A 57 5.82 31.45 3.43
CA MET A 57 5.51 32.14 2.17
C MET A 57 4.22 32.97 2.31
N PRO A 58 4.07 34.06 1.54
CA PRO A 58 2.80 34.78 1.44
C PRO A 58 1.69 33.87 0.91
N GLY A 59 0.49 34.00 1.46
CA GLY A 59 -0.67 33.17 1.10
C GLY A 59 -0.63 31.82 1.81
N LEU A 60 -0.74 30.73 1.06
CA LEU A 60 -0.58 29.37 1.62
C LEU A 60 0.84 29.14 2.07
N ASN A 61 1.01 28.75 3.34
CA ASN A 61 2.31 28.33 3.84
C ASN A 61 2.75 26.98 3.24
N GLY A 62 4.01 26.60 3.48
CA GLY A 62 4.56 25.37 2.89
C GLY A 62 3.85 24.09 3.35
N LEU A 63 3.42 24.01 4.61
CA LEU A 63 2.69 22.84 5.11
C LEU A 63 1.32 22.69 4.47
N GLU A 64 0.56 23.77 4.40
CA GLU A 64 -0.74 23.80 3.74
C GLU A 64 -0.62 23.42 2.26
N THR A 65 0.38 23.99 1.57
CA THR A 65 0.70 23.68 0.17
C THR A 65 0.99 22.18 -0.02
N LEU A 66 1.89 21.62 0.79
CA LEU A 66 2.29 20.21 0.68
C LEU A 66 1.19 19.25 1.13
N SER A 67 0.31 19.65 2.05
CA SER A 67 -0.87 18.87 2.44
C SER A 67 -1.86 18.72 1.28
N VAL A 68 -2.16 19.83 0.59
CA VAL A 68 -3.01 19.81 -0.62
C VAL A 68 -2.39 18.92 -1.70
N ILE A 69 -1.08 19.04 -1.94
CA ILE A 69 -0.37 18.21 -2.93
C ILE A 69 -0.43 16.73 -2.54
N GLY A 70 -0.26 16.42 -1.25
CA GLY A 70 -0.34 15.06 -0.73
C GLY A 70 -1.72 14.41 -0.90
N SER A 71 -2.79 15.20 -0.81
CA SER A 71 -4.16 14.72 -1.06
C SER A 71 -4.42 14.42 -2.55
N MET A 72 -3.68 15.07 -3.47
CA MET A 72 -3.79 14.82 -4.91
C MET A 72 -3.03 13.56 -5.33
N ASN A 73 -1.80 13.39 -4.80
CA ASN A 73 -0.96 12.23 -5.07
C ASN A 73 -0.04 11.97 -3.87
N PRO A 74 -0.32 10.96 -3.03
CA PRO A 74 0.48 10.62 -1.87
C PRO A 74 1.88 10.09 -2.22
N GLU A 75 2.11 9.66 -3.46
CA GLU A 75 3.40 9.16 -3.94
C GLU A 75 4.45 10.27 -4.11
N ILE A 76 4.03 11.52 -4.30
CA ILE A 76 4.94 12.66 -4.39
C ILE A 76 5.69 12.83 -3.07
N THR A 77 7.02 12.82 -3.14
CA THR A 77 7.86 13.12 -1.97
C THR A 77 7.72 14.59 -1.61
N ARG A 78 7.33 14.86 -0.36
CA ARG A 78 7.04 16.19 0.17
C ARG A 78 8.09 16.59 1.19
N ILE A 79 8.83 17.65 0.91
CA ILE A 79 9.93 18.14 1.75
C ILE A 79 9.66 19.58 2.12
N ILE A 80 9.73 19.90 3.41
CA ILE A 80 9.62 21.28 3.89
C ILE A 80 11.01 21.89 4.08
N LEU A 81 11.17 23.13 3.68
CA LEU A 81 12.36 23.92 3.92
C LEU A 81 12.09 24.93 5.05
N THR A 82 12.91 24.97 6.08
CA THR A 82 12.65 25.79 7.29
C THR A 82 13.89 26.38 7.88
N GLY A 83 13.77 27.53 8.53
CA GLY A 83 14.84 28.14 9.33
C GLY A 83 14.91 27.54 10.75
N TYR A 84 16.00 27.80 11.46
CA TYR A 84 16.33 27.23 12.78
C TYR A 84 15.27 27.42 13.89
N THR A 85 14.31 28.33 13.74
CA THR A 85 13.36 28.72 14.81
C THR A 85 12.05 27.91 14.86
N THR A 86 11.90 26.87 14.02
CA THR A 86 10.60 26.19 13.86
C THR A 86 10.68 24.68 14.03
N MET A 87 11.46 24.19 15.02
CA MET A 87 11.52 22.76 15.32
C MET A 87 10.16 22.19 15.76
N GLU A 88 9.32 23.01 16.39
CA GLU A 88 7.92 22.65 16.71
C GLU A 88 7.06 22.45 15.44
N ALA A 89 7.28 23.28 14.41
CA ALA A 89 6.60 23.10 13.13
C ALA A 89 7.06 21.85 12.37
N ALA A 90 8.31 21.43 12.53
CA ALA A 90 8.84 20.20 11.96
C ALA A 90 8.22 18.93 12.61
N ILE A 91 7.92 18.99 13.91
CA ILE A 91 7.22 17.92 14.64
C ILE A 91 5.75 17.83 14.17
N GLN A 92 5.10 18.96 13.99
CA GLN A 92 3.74 19.02 13.44
C GLN A 92 3.67 18.51 11.99
N ALA A 93 4.68 18.84 11.18
CA ALA A 93 4.80 18.38 9.79
C ALA A 93 4.90 16.85 9.64
N THR A 94 5.50 16.17 10.61
CA THR A 94 5.59 14.70 10.61
C THR A 94 4.21 14.05 10.77
N ASN A 95 3.29 14.70 11.47
CA ASN A 95 1.91 14.25 11.63
C ASN A 95 1.07 14.52 10.37
N ASP A 96 1.44 15.50 9.55
CA ASP A 96 0.75 15.91 8.32
C ASP A 96 1.25 15.18 7.06
N GLY A 97 2.04 14.12 7.24
CA GLY A 97 2.48 13.25 6.15
C GLY A 97 3.62 13.83 5.30
N ILE A 98 4.41 14.78 5.84
CA ILE A 98 5.64 15.28 5.20
C ILE A 98 6.74 14.21 5.30
N ASP A 99 7.45 13.96 4.19
CA ASP A 99 8.45 12.89 4.10
C ASP A 99 9.81 13.30 4.68
N GLY A 100 10.07 14.61 4.78
CA GLY A 100 11.30 15.13 5.37
C GLY A 100 11.39 16.65 5.40
N PHE A 101 12.43 17.15 6.04
CA PHE A 101 12.71 18.58 6.13
C PHE A 101 14.17 18.88 5.86
N LEU A 102 14.41 20.10 5.38
CA LEU A 102 15.70 20.74 5.16
C LEU A 102 15.78 22.01 6.00
N THR A 103 16.92 22.29 6.60
CA THR A 103 17.15 23.51 7.39
C THR A 103 17.93 24.54 6.59
N LYS A 104 17.46 25.81 6.61
CA LYS A 104 18.22 26.95 6.11
C LYS A 104 19.18 27.45 7.22
N PRO A 105 20.43 27.83 6.92
CA PRO A 105 21.09 27.78 5.61
C PRO A 105 21.56 26.36 5.27
N PHE A 106 21.59 26.01 3.99
CA PHE A 106 22.10 24.75 3.46
C PHE A 106 23.11 25.01 2.34
N ASP A 107 24.06 24.12 2.20
CA ASP A 107 24.94 24.10 1.02
C ASP A 107 24.40 23.15 -0.06
N ASN A 108 24.98 23.25 -1.26
CA ASN A 108 24.52 22.43 -2.41
C ASN A 108 24.76 20.94 -2.22
N VAL A 109 25.74 20.51 -1.45
CA VAL A 109 26.06 19.10 -1.20
C VAL A 109 25.02 18.53 -0.22
N GLU A 110 24.74 19.27 0.86
CA GLU A 110 23.75 18.90 1.86
C GLU A 110 22.35 18.81 1.22
N LEU A 111 21.95 19.80 0.41
CA LEU A 111 20.68 19.81 -0.31
C LEU A 111 20.49 18.52 -1.13
N ARG A 112 21.46 18.20 -2.00
CA ARG A 112 21.39 17.00 -2.85
C ARG A 112 21.35 15.70 -2.03
N ALA A 113 22.23 15.59 -1.04
CA ALA A 113 22.31 14.39 -0.20
C ALA A 113 21.00 14.16 0.57
N LYS A 114 20.39 15.21 1.10
CA LYS A 114 19.15 15.14 1.86
C LYS A 114 17.97 14.78 0.97
N ILE A 115 17.81 15.42 -0.18
CA ILE A 115 16.77 15.10 -1.17
C ILE A 115 16.87 13.62 -1.57
N ARG A 116 18.08 13.16 -1.92
CA ARG A 116 18.31 11.75 -2.30
C ARG A 116 17.95 10.79 -1.17
N THR A 117 18.36 11.07 0.06
CA THR A 117 18.06 10.24 1.23
C THR A 117 16.56 10.15 1.48
N ILE A 118 15.84 11.28 1.43
CA ILE A 118 14.39 11.31 1.65
C ILE A 118 13.65 10.55 0.55
N ASN A 119 14.03 10.75 -0.72
CA ASN A 119 13.44 10.05 -1.86
C ASN A 119 13.66 8.53 -1.79
N VAL A 120 14.88 8.10 -1.49
CA VAL A 120 15.19 6.67 -1.31
C VAL A 120 14.38 6.09 -0.15
N ARG A 121 14.32 6.79 1.00
CA ARG A 121 13.53 6.36 2.17
C ARG A 121 12.06 6.22 1.82
N LYS A 122 11.47 7.17 1.08
CA LYS A 122 10.07 7.11 0.65
C LYS A 122 9.83 5.93 -0.30
N ARG A 123 10.67 5.74 -1.31
CA ARG A 123 10.57 4.59 -2.22
C ARG A 123 10.69 3.26 -1.48
N LEU A 124 11.60 3.14 -0.51
CA LEU A 124 11.75 1.93 0.28
C LEU A 124 10.53 1.64 1.18
N LYS A 125 9.82 2.69 1.65
CA LYS A 125 8.57 2.52 2.39
C LYS A 125 7.48 1.81 1.58
N GLN A 126 7.48 1.94 0.26
CA GLN A 126 6.49 1.28 -0.62
C GLN A 126 6.64 -0.26 -0.65
N PHE A 127 7.80 -0.79 -0.27
CA PHE A 127 8.03 -2.24 -0.18
C PHE A 127 7.62 -2.85 1.18
N VAL A 128 7.13 -2.02 2.09
CA VAL A 128 6.70 -2.46 3.43
C VAL A 128 5.35 -1.81 3.72
N SER A 129 4.38 -2.59 4.20
CA SER A 129 3.09 -2.01 4.57
C SER A 129 3.26 -0.93 5.64
N GLU A 130 2.42 0.10 5.59
CA GLU A 130 2.48 1.25 6.52
C GLU A 130 2.39 0.81 7.98
N GLN A 131 1.56 -0.18 8.29
CA GLN A 131 1.40 -0.70 9.65
C GLN A 131 2.68 -1.39 10.15
N VAL A 132 3.36 -2.16 9.29
CA VAL A 132 4.65 -2.78 9.60
C VAL A 132 5.71 -1.70 9.78
N TYR A 133 5.76 -0.70 8.90
CA TYR A 133 6.70 0.42 9.02
C TYR A 133 6.54 1.16 10.35
N LYS A 134 5.32 1.58 10.70
CA LYS A 134 5.02 2.26 11.97
C LYS A 134 5.40 1.41 13.20
N LYS A 135 5.22 0.08 13.12
CA LYS A 135 5.60 -0.80 14.22
C LYS A 135 7.11 -0.95 14.34
N ILE A 136 7.84 -1.02 13.22
CA ILE A 136 9.32 -1.02 13.20
C ILE A 136 9.85 0.30 13.79
N GLU A 137 9.28 1.42 13.40
CA GLU A 137 9.66 2.75 13.88
C GLU A 137 9.44 2.88 15.39
N LYS A 138 8.26 2.50 15.92
CA LYS A 138 7.96 2.50 17.36
C LYS A 138 8.85 1.53 18.15
N ALA A 139 9.28 0.43 17.56
CA ALA A 139 10.15 -0.57 18.17
C ALA A 139 11.64 -0.25 17.99
N GLN A 140 11.98 0.98 17.60
CA GLN A 140 13.37 1.43 17.37
C GLN A 140 14.16 0.49 16.43
N GLY A 141 13.48 -0.01 15.40
CA GLY A 141 14.09 -0.85 14.36
C GLY A 141 14.08 -2.36 14.65
N VAL A 142 13.64 -2.82 15.82
CA VAL A 142 13.66 -4.24 16.18
C VAL A 142 12.25 -4.77 16.39
N LEU A 143 11.71 -5.51 15.41
CA LEU A 143 10.50 -6.30 15.59
C LEU A 143 10.84 -7.72 16.04
N LYS A 144 10.53 -8.03 17.30
CA LYS A 144 10.64 -9.41 17.79
C LYS A 144 9.53 -10.26 17.17
N PRO A 145 9.86 -11.40 16.55
CA PRO A 145 8.85 -12.33 16.07
C PRO A 145 7.97 -12.83 17.23
N SER A 146 6.68 -13.01 16.97
CA SER A 146 5.72 -13.43 18.00
C SER A 146 4.57 -14.23 17.41
N PHE A 147 3.88 -14.98 18.28
CA PHE A 147 2.65 -15.66 17.91
C PHE A 147 1.48 -14.69 17.98
N HIS A 148 0.66 -14.72 16.93
CA HIS A 148 -0.59 -13.96 16.81
C HIS A 148 -1.73 -14.88 16.42
N GLU A 149 -2.93 -14.61 16.92
CA GLU A 149 -4.14 -15.14 16.32
C GLU A 149 -4.60 -14.16 15.23
N VAL A 150 -4.69 -14.64 14.00
CA VAL A 150 -4.93 -13.81 12.81
C VAL A 150 -5.95 -14.46 11.89
N SER A 151 -6.49 -13.68 10.97
CA SER A 151 -7.17 -14.20 9.79
C SER A 151 -6.34 -13.89 8.55
N ILE A 152 -6.13 -14.92 7.74
CA ILE A 152 -5.41 -14.86 6.47
C ILE A 152 -6.42 -14.93 5.34
N LEU A 153 -6.30 -14.02 4.38
CA LEU A 153 -7.07 -14.01 3.15
C LEU A 153 -6.12 -14.18 1.96
N PHE A 154 -6.48 -15.10 1.06
CA PHE A 154 -5.89 -15.18 -0.28
C PHE A 154 -6.95 -14.89 -1.32
N SER A 155 -6.60 -14.11 -2.32
CA SER A 155 -7.41 -13.83 -3.51
C SER A 155 -6.57 -14.06 -4.77
N ASP A 156 -7.18 -14.56 -5.86
CA ASP A 156 -6.47 -14.90 -7.08
C ASP A 156 -7.42 -14.84 -8.29
N ILE A 157 -6.91 -14.46 -9.46
CA ILE A 157 -7.69 -14.32 -10.68
C ILE A 157 -7.89 -15.69 -11.34
N ARG A 158 -9.12 -16.06 -11.59
CA ARG A 158 -9.43 -17.32 -12.29
C ARG A 158 -9.04 -17.24 -13.76
N GLY A 159 -8.20 -18.18 -14.20
CA GLY A 159 -7.73 -18.24 -15.57
C GLY A 159 -6.65 -17.22 -15.93
N PHE A 160 -5.97 -16.63 -14.96
CA PHE A 160 -4.90 -15.64 -15.17
C PHE A 160 -3.80 -16.15 -16.10
N THR A 161 -3.34 -17.40 -15.95
CA THR A 161 -2.33 -18.01 -16.83
C THR A 161 -2.75 -17.96 -18.31
N ARG A 162 -4.03 -18.19 -18.61
CA ARG A 162 -4.55 -18.08 -19.96
C ARG A 162 -4.60 -16.63 -20.42
N MET A 163 -5.01 -15.72 -19.57
CA MET A 163 -5.02 -14.28 -19.86
C MET A 163 -3.62 -13.75 -20.14
N SER A 164 -2.60 -14.15 -19.38
CA SER A 164 -1.22 -13.72 -19.54
C SER A 164 -0.57 -14.19 -20.86
N GLN A 165 -1.09 -15.25 -21.50
CA GLN A 165 -0.62 -15.69 -22.81
C GLN A 165 -1.11 -14.80 -23.96
N HIS A 166 -2.18 -14.01 -23.76
CA HIS A 166 -2.83 -13.24 -24.83
C HIS A 166 -2.68 -11.72 -24.65
N VAL A 167 -2.21 -11.26 -23.47
CA VAL A 167 -2.05 -9.84 -23.18
C VAL A 167 -0.56 -9.50 -23.13
N PRO A 168 -0.09 -8.43 -23.83
CA PRO A 168 1.30 -7.98 -23.72
C PRO A 168 1.73 -7.73 -22.27
N PRO A 169 2.97 -8.10 -21.88
CA PRO A 169 3.44 -8.02 -20.49
C PRO A 169 3.34 -6.63 -19.85
N ASP A 170 3.62 -5.58 -20.61
CA ASP A 170 3.51 -4.18 -20.15
C ASP A 170 2.05 -3.78 -19.85
N LYS A 171 1.11 -4.19 -20.68
CA LYS A 171 -0.33 -3.98 -20.47
C LYS A 171 -0.86 -4.81 -19.31
N LEU A 172 -0.35 -6.05 -19.18
CA LEU A 172 -0.71 -6.93 -18.06
C LEU A 172 -0.23 -6.35 -16.73
N ALA A 173 1.02 -5.86 -16.67
CA ALA A 173 1.56 -5.20 -15.48
C ALA A 173 0.77 -3.92 -15.14
N SER A 174 0.44 -3.10 -16.13
CA SER A 174 -0.39 -1.90 -15.93
C SER A 174 -1.79 -2.26 -15.40
N PHE A 175 -2.42 -3.29 -15.96
CA PHE A 175 -3.71 -3.79 -15.47
C PHE A 175 -3.61 -4.29 -14.03
N LEU A 176 -2.62 -5.13 -13.71
CA LEU A 176 -2.44 -5.64 -12.35
C LEU A 176 -2.25 -4.50 -11.36
N ASN A 177 -1.40 -3.53 -11.65
CA ASN A 177 -1.10 -2.45 -10.73
C ASN A 177 -2.28 -1.49 -10.56
N ASN A 178 -2.87 -1.00 -11.66
CA ASN A 178 -3.81 0.12 -11.61
C ASN A 178 -5.26 -0.32 -11.49
N ASP A 179 -5.63 -1.44 -12.13
CA ASP A 179 -7.02 -1.88 -12.20
C ASP A 179 -7.35 -3.00 -11.21
N TYR A 180 -6.33 -3.71 -10.67
CA TYR A 180 -6.54 -4.85 -9.78
C TYR A 180 -5.93 -4.64 -8.39
N PHE A 181 -4.60 -4.54 -8.25
CA PHE A 181 -3.95 -4.46 -6.94
C PHE A 181 -4.29 -3.17 -6.18
N SER A 182 -4.21 -2.00 -6.82
CA SER A 182 -4.49 -0.72 -6.16
C SER A 182 -5.92 -0.65 -5.62
N PRO A 183 -7.00 -0.88 -6.41
CA PRO A 183 -8.36 -0.78 -5.87
C PRO A 183 -8.70 -1.87 -4.86
N LEU A 184 -8.11 -3.07 -4.95
CA LEU A 184 -8.32 -4.11 -3.96
C LEU A 184 -7.50 -3.86 -2.69
N GLY A 185 -6.29 -3.30 -2.81
CA GLY A 185 -5.46 -2.87 -1.69
C GLY A 185 -6.16 -1.80 -0.83
N GLU A 186 -6.79 -0.79 -1.44
CA GLU A 186 -7.58 0.22 -0.72
C GLU A 186 -8.73 -0.40 0.09
N ILE A 187 -9.39 -1.43 -0.47
CA ILE A 187 -10.41 -2.17 0.26
C ILE A 187 -9.82 -2.89 1.47
N VAL A 188 -8.65 -3.52 1.31
CA VAL A 188 -7.94 -4.19 2.41
C VAL A 188 -7.63 -3.21 3.55
N TYR A 189 -7.06 -2.05 3.23
CA TYR A 189 -6.73 -1.02 4.23
C TYR A 189 -7.96 -0.47 4.94
N LYS A 190 -9.06 -0.27 4.22
CA LYS A 190 -10.34 0.20 4.79
C LYS A 190 -10.88 -0.71 5.90
N TYR A 191 -10.60 -2.00 5.84
CA TYR A 191 -11.03 -3.01 6.82
C TYR A 191 -9.88 -3.50 7.71
N ASN A 192 -8.89 -2.65 8.01
CA ASN A 192 -7.77 -2.94 8.93
C ASN A 192 -6.86 -4.12 8.49
N GLY A 193 -6.94 -4.54 7.24
CA GLY A 193 -6.08 -5.57 6.68
C GLY A 193 -4.69 -5.02 6.32
N VAL A 194 -3.72 -5.91 6.26
CA VAL A 194 -2.37 -5.66 5.79
C VAL A 194 -2.11 -6.54 4.57
N VAL A 195 -1.86 -5.94 3.42
CA VAL A 195 -1.34 -6.69 2.28
C VAL A 195 0.07 -7.17 2.65
N ASP A 196 0.22 -8.49 2.78
CA ASP A 196 1.50 -9.13 3.11
C ASP A 196 2.40 -9.17 1.88
N LYS A 197 1.89 -9.70 0.80
CA LYS A 197 2.58 -9.76 -0.50
C LYS A 197 1.63 -10.06 -1.67
N HIS A 198 2.16 -9.79 -2.86
CA HIS A 198 1.59 -10.27 -4.12
C HIS A 198 2.41 -11.46 -4.63
N ILE A 199 1.74 -12.52 -5.08
CA ILE A 199 2.35 -13.74 -5.63
C ILE A 199 1.75 -13.97 -7.01
N GLY A 200 2.40 -13.45 -8.06
CA GLY A 200 1.79 -13.37 -9.38
C GLY A 200 0.58 -12.45 -9.35
N ASP A 201 -0.60 -12.98 -9.65
CA ASP A 201 -1.89 -12.30 -9.55
C ASP A 201 -2.59 -12.52 -8.19
N SER A 202 -2.01 -13.32 -7.31
CA SER A 202 -2.56 -13.60 -5.99
C SER A 202 -2.20 -12.50 -4.99
N ILE A 203 -3.14 -12.17 -4.12
CA ILE A 203 -2.96 -11.22 -3.01
C ILE A 203 -3.07 -11.97 -1.69
N MET A 204 -2.03 -11.92 -0.86
CA MET A 204 -2.06 -12.39 0.52
C MET A 204 -2.32 -11.22 1.47
N VAL A 205 -3.31 -11.37 2.34
CA VAL A 205 -3.67 -10.35 3.34
C VAL A 205 -3.70 -10.97 4.73
N VAL A 206 -3.23 -10.20 5.71
CA VAL A 206 -3.23 -10.58 7.13
C VAL A 206 -4.09 -9.58 7.92
N PHE A 207 -4.96 -10.08 8.79
CA PHE A 207 -5.77 -9.32 9.74
C PHE A 207 -5.41 -9.75 11.16
N GLY A 208 -5.15 -8.81 12.07
CA GLY A 208 -4.73 -9.09 13.45
C GLY A 208 -3.22 -9.13 13.67
N ALA A 209 -2.40 -8.84 12.64
CA ALA A 209 -0.97 -8.61 12.74
C ALA A 209 -0.53 -7.58 11.69
N PRO A 210 0.48 -6.75 11.98
CA PRO A 210 1.28 -6.63 13.20
C PRO A 210 0.53 -6.03 14.38
N VAL A 211 -0.65 -5.43 14.18
CA VAL A 211 -1.50 -4.85 15.23
C VAL A 211 -2.66 -5.81 15.50
N ALA A 212 -2.72 -6.37 16.72
CA ALA A 212 -3.79 -7.27 17.13
C ALA A 212 -5.11 -6.50 17.30
N HIS A 213 -6.23 -7.09 16.86
CA HIS A 213 -7.59 -6.64 17.12
C HIS A 213 -8.56 -7.82 17.08
N ASP A 214 -9.63 -7.76 17.84
CA ASP A 214 -10.52 -8.91 18.06
C ASP A 214 -11.40 -9.24 16.85
N ASP A 215 -11.77 -8.22 16.06
CA ASP A 215 -12.67 -8.36 14.90
C ASP A 215 -11.96 -8.84 13.62
N HIS A 216 -10.70 -9.30 13.70
CA HIS A 216 -9.89 -9.67 12.54
C HIS A 216 -10.55 -10.68 11.59
N ALA A 217 -11.40 -11.60 12.10
CA ALA A 217 -12.10 -12.59 11.28
C ALA A 217 -13.27 -11.96 10.51
N ILE A 218 -14.03 -11.10 11.18
CA ILE A 218 -15.15 -10.35 10.59
C ILE A 218 -14.63 -9.40 9.53
N ASP A 219 -13.54 -8.67 9.81
CA ASP A 219 -12.90 -7.74 8.88
C ASP A 219 -12.37 -8.47 7.64
N ALA A 220 -11.78 -9.66 7.81
CA ALA A 220 -11.32 -10.48 6.69
C ALA A 220 -12.47 -10.89 5.76
N VAL A 221 -13.61 -11.30 6.31
CA VAL A 221 -14.77 -11.73 5.50
C VAL A 221 -15.46 -10.53 4.84
N LYS A 222 -15.60 -9.40 5.55
CA LYS A 222 -16.11 -8.15 4.96
C LYS A 222 -15.23 -7.65 3.82
N THR A 223 -13.91 -7.75 3.99
CA THR A 223 -12.94 -7.45 2.93
C THR A 223 -13.15 -8.36 1.73
N ALA A 224 -13.25 -9.66 1.94
CA ALA A 224 -13.49 -10.63 0.86
C ALA A 224 -14.77 -10.30 0.07
N MET A 225 -15.87 -9.98 0.76
CA MET A 225 -17.13 -9.57 0.12
C MET A 225 -16.98 -8.25 -0.67
N ALA A 226 -16.28 -7.28 -0.12
CA ALA A 226 -16.02 -6.00 -0.81
C ALA A 226 -15.10 -6.18 -2.02
N MET A 227 -14.07 -7.05 -1.92
CA MET A 227 -13.20 -7.40 -3.04
C MET A 227 -13.98 -8.10 -4.17
N GLN A 228 -14.92 -9.02 -3.86
CA GLN A 228 -15.78 -9.65 -4.88
C GLN A 228 -16.65 -8.63 -5.59
N ARG A 229 -17.28 -7.70 -4.85
CA ARG A 229 -18.06 -6.61 -5.48
C ARG A 229 -17.20 -5.76 -6.40
N LYS A 230 -16.00 -5.41 -5.97
CA LYS A 230 -15.06 -4.61 -6.79
C LYS A 230 -14.59 -5.39 -8.02
N ALA A 231 -14.32 -6.68 -7.89
CA ALA A 231 -13.97 -7.53 -9.02
C ALA A 231 -15.09 -7.60 -10.07
N MET A 232 -16.36 -7.65 -9.64
CA MET A 232 -17.50 -7.58 -10.58
C MET A 232 -17.59 -6.24 -11.32
N GLU A 233 -17.30 -5.12 -10.65
CA GLU A 233 -17.24 -3.80 -11.30
C GLU A 233 -16.12 -3.75 -12.35
N ILE A 234 -14.94 -4.30 -12.00
CA ILE A 234 -13.78 -4.38 -12.91
C ILE A 234 -14.11 -5.30 -14.09
N ASP A 235 -14.72 -6.48 -13.84
CA ASP A 235 -15.14 -7.43 -14.88
C ASP A 235 -16.06 -6.78 -15.91
N LYS A 236 -17.08 -6.05 -15.45
CA LYS A 236 -18.02 -5.33 -16.33
C LYS A 236 -17.28 -4.33 -17.21
N ARG A 237 -16.43 -3.48 -16.61
CA ARG A 237 -15.64 -2.46 -17.34
C ARG A 237 -14.69 -3.09 -18.37
N LEU A 238 -14.01 -4.18 -18.02
CA LEU A 238 -13.09 -4.88 -18.92
C LEU A 238 -13.84 -5.54 -20.07
N HIS A 239 -14.98 -6.15 -19.78
CA HIS A 239 -15.79 -6.79 -20.80
C HIS A 239 -16.30 -5.78 -21.84
N GLU A 240 -16.80 -4.63 -21.39
CA GLU A 240 -17.25 -3.55 -22.28
C GLU A 240 -16.11 -2.97 -23.13
N LYS A 241 -14.89 -2.90 -22.60
CA LYS A 241 -13.73 -2.28 -23.29
C LYS A 241 -13.04 -3.20 -24.29
N ASN A 242 -12.86 -4.47 -23.97
CA ASN A 242 -12.00 -5.39 -24.73
C ASN A 242 -12.42 -6.87 -24.68
N GLY A 243 -13.62 -7.17 -24.16
CA GLY A 243 -14.15 -8.53 -24.09
C GLY A 243 -13.48 -9.44 -23.04
N LEU A 244 -12.52 -8.95 -22.26
CA LEU A 244 -11.87 -9.73 -21.20
C LEU A 244 -12.81 -9.95 -20.02
N ARG A 245 -12.60 -11.05 -19.32
CA ARG A 245 -13.37 -11.40 -18.11
C ARG A 245 -12.45 -11.51 -16.90
N LEU A 246 -12.91 -10.96 -15.78
CA LEU A 246 -12.22 -11.03 -14.50
C LEU A 246 -13.13 -11.67 -13.45
N LYS A 247 -12.72 -12.81 -12.95
CA LYS A 247 -13.35 -13.43 -11.76
C LYS A 247 -12.27 -13.79 -10.76
N ILE A 248 -12.51 -13.54 -9.48
CA ILE A 248 -11.58 -13.91 -8.42
C ILE A 248 -12.18 -15.00 -7.53
N GLY A 249 -11.33 -15.90 -7.03
CA GLY A 249 -11.67 -16.83 -5.97
C GLY A 249 -10.95 -16.41 -4.69
N ILE A 250 -11.65 -16.47 -3.55
CA ILE A 250 -11.12 -16.02 -2.26
C ILE A 250 -11.19 -17.14 -1.24
N GLY A 251 -10.10 -17.33 -0.47
CA GLY A 251 -10.04 -18.23 0.68
C GLY A 251 -9.66 -17.46 1.95
N VAL A 252 -10.39 -17.69 3.05
CA VAL A 252 -10.10 -17.08 4.36
C VAL A 252 -9.95 -18.16 5.43
N SER A 253 -8.89 -18.06 6.23
CA SER A 253 -8.65 -18.98 7.35
C SER A 253 -8.13 -18.24 8.58
N THR A 254 -8.64 -18.60 9.74
CA THR A 254 -8.30 -18.02 11.04
C THR A 254 -7.53 -19.00 11.91
N GLY A 255 -6.54 -18.49 12.65
CA GLY A 255 -5.82 -19.24 13.66
C GLY A 255 -4.48 -18.67 14.05
N LYS A 256 -3.72 -19.44 14.84
CA LYS A 256 -2.44 -19.00 15.38
C LYS A 256 -1.34 -19.13 14.33
N VAL A 257 -0.61 -18.05 14.13
CA VAL A 257 0.56 -17.96 13.25
C VAL A 257 1.76 -17.38 13.98
N PHE A 258 2.94 -17.60 13.44
CA PHE A 258 4.16 -16.92 13.85
C PHE A 258 4.42 -15.80 12.87
N SER A 259 4.41 -14.55 13.34
CA SER A 259 4.61 -13.36 12.50
C SER A 259 5.90 -12.64 12.91
N GLY A 260 6.67 -12.23 11.93
CA GLY A 260 7.93 -11.54 12.15
C GLY A 260 8.72 -11.29 10.89
N ILE A 261 9.91 -10.74 11.06
CA ILE A 261 10.86 -10.55 9.95
C ILE A 261 11.53 -11.89 9.66
N LEU A 262 11.20 -12.47 8.51
CA LEU A 262 11.72 -13.77 8.05
C LEU A 262 12.51 -13.57 6.75
N GLY A 263 13.43 -14.49 6.46
CA GLY A 263 14.21 -14.49 5.23
C GLY A 263 15.71 -14.75 5.45
N SER A 264 16.49 -14.46 4.41
CA SER A 264 17.94 -14.62 4.41
C SER A 264 18.65 -13.40 5.03
N LEU A 265 19.97 -13.43 5.09
CA LEU A 265 20.78 -12.30 5.53
C LEU A 265 20.61 -11.06 4.63
N ARG A 266 20.31 -11.27 3.34
CA ARG A 266 20.24 -10.18 2.35
C ARG A 266 18.82 -9.73 2.00
N ILE A 267 17.85 -10.66 2.09
CA ILE A 267 16.45 -10.38 1.73
C ILE A 267 15.59 -10.83 2.91
N LYS A 268 14.85 -9.90 3.46
CA LYS A 268 13.95 -10.11 4.59
C LYS A 268 12.60 -9.48 4.28
N GLU A 269 11.54 -10.11 4.74
CA GLU A 269 10.18 -9.60 4.67
C GLU A 269 9.48 -9.80 6.01
N TYR A 270 8.57 -8.91 6.36
CA TYR A 270 7.66 -9.17 7.47
C TYR A 270 6.53 -10.02 6.94
N THR A 271 6.35 -11.20 7.49
CA THR A 271 5.31 -12.13 7.04
C THR A 271 4.85 -13.05 8.16
N SER A 272 3.78 -13.78 7.89
CA SER A 272 3.17 -14.74 8.81
C SER A 272 3.30 -16.16 8.27
N VAL A 273 3.71 -17.10 9.13
CA VAL A 273 3.80 -18.52 8.80
C VAL A 273 2.99 -19.36 9.77
N GLY A 274 2.31 -20.38 9.26
CA GLY A 274 1.51 -21.30 10.04
C GLY A 274 0.40 -21.98 9.24
N MET A 275 -0.29 -22.90 9.87
CA MET A 275 -1.35 -23.68 9.22
C MET A 275 -2.47 -22.80 8.62
N PRO A 276 -2.91 -21.71 9.25
CA PRO A 276 -3.92 -20.82 8.66
C PRO A 276 -3.55 -20.28 7.28
N VAL A 277 -2.26 -20.00 7.03
CA VAL A 277 -1.77 -19.54 5.72
C VAL A 277 -1.99 -20.61 4.66
N ASN A 278 -1.60 -21.85 4.95
CA ASN A 278 -1.75 -22.97 4.02
C ASN A 278 -3.24 -23.30 3.75
N ILE A 279 -4.08 -23.23 4.77
CA ILE A 279 -5.52 -23.46 4.63
C ILE A 279 -6.15 -22.36 3.77
N ALA A 280 -5.86 -21.09 4.03
CA ALA A 280 -6.41 -19.97 3.25
C ALA A 280 -6.02 -20.08 1.77
N ALA A 281 -4.76 -20.37 1.48
CA ALA A 281 -4.26 -20.58 0.12
C ALA A 281 -4.97 -21.77 -0.56
N ARG A 282 -5.21 -22.86 0.16
CA ARG A 282 -5.92 -24.02 -0.38
C ARG A 282 -7.39 -23.71 -0.65
N LEU A 283 -8.07 -23.03 0.28
CA LEU A 283 -9.46 -22.61 0.09
C LEU A 283 -9.60 -21.68 -1.13
N GLN A 284 -8.68 -20.73 -1.27
CA GLN A 284 -8.60 -19.89 -2.45
C GLN A 284 -8.45 -20.74 -3.71
N GLY A 285 -7.55 -21.75 -3.72
CA GLY A 285 -7.29 -22.59 -4.90
C GLY A 285 -8.49 -23.41 -5.37
N ILE A 286 -9.42 -23.79 -4.47
CA ILE A 286 -10.64 -24.54 -4.80
C ILE A 286 -11.88 -23.66 -4.98
N ALA A 287 -11.84 -22.40 -4.57
CA ALA A 287 -12.93 -21.46 -4.78
C ALA A 287 -13.14 -21.19 -6.27
N ASN A 288 -14.36 -21.26 -6.74
CA ASN A 288 -14.71 -20.84 -8.10
C ASN A 288 -14.66 -19.31 -8.24
N GLY A 289 -14.70 -18.81 -9.48
CA GLY A 289 -14.81 -17.37 -9.72
C GLY A 289 -16.10 -16.79 -9.13
N GLY A 290 -15.97 -15.79 -8.25
CA GLY A 290 -17.07 -15.20 -7.51
C GLY A 290 -17.30 -15.83 -6.12
N GLU A 291 -16.57 -16.89 -5.75
CA GLU A 291 -16.78 -17.56 -4.46
C GLU A 291 -15.81 -17.06 -3.38
N ILE A 292 -16.29 -17.08 -2.14
CA ILE A 292 -15.52 -16.87 -0.91
C ILE A 292 -15.68 -18.10 -0.05
N LEU A 293 -14.58 -18.82 0.19
CA LEU A 293 -14.54 -19.99 1.05
C LEU A 293 -13.83 -19.65 2.36
N ILE A 294 -14.41 -20.08 3.48
CA ILE A 294 -13.85 -19.83 4.81
C ILE A 294 -13.67 -21.12 5.59
N SER A 295 -12.66 -21.16 6.45
CA SER A 295 -12.41 -22.29 7.36
C SER A 295 -13.41 -22.33 8.52
N HIS A 296 -13.55 -23.49 9.16
CA HIS A 296 -14.41 -23.66 10.35
C HIS A 296 -14.05 -22.67 11.49
N LYS A 297 -12.76 -22.45 11.75
CA LYS A 297 -12.31 -21.48 12.76
C LYS A 297 -12.69 -20.03 12.41
N THR A 298 -12.67 -19.69 11.12
CA THR A 298 -13.18 -18.39 10.68
C THR A 298 -14.68 -18.29 10.94
N PHE A 299 -15.44 -19.30 10.53
CA PHE A 299 -16.90 -19.36 10.77
C PHE A 299 -17.26 -19.20 12.25
N GLN A 300 -16.58 -19.89 13.17
CA GLN A 300 -16.82 -19.79 14.61
C GLN A 300 -16.61 -18.37 15.18
N LYS A 301 -15.81 -17.53 14.51
CA LYS A 301 -15.57 -16.13 14.92
C LYS A 301 -16.49 -15.12 14.23
N LEU A 302 -17.32 -15.56 13.31
CA LEU A 302 -18.31 -14.68 12.70
C LEU A 302 -19.51 -14.56 13.65
N SER A 303 -20.03 -13.34 13.76
CA SER A 303 -21.36 -13.12 14.36
C SER A 303 -22.43 -13.59 13.38
N ASP A 304 -23.64 -13.87 13.87
CA ASP A 304 -24.81 -14.31 13.09
C ASP A 304 -25.25 -13.38 11.94
N LYS A 305 -24.45 -12.36 11.65
CA LYS A 305 -24.73 -11.34 10.63
C LYS A 305 -24.24 -11.70 9.22
N ILE A 306 -23.53 -12.83 9.05
CA ILE A 306 -22.99 -13.26 7.76
C ILE A 306 -23.56 -14.63 7.41
N ASP A 307 -24.36 -14.68 6.36
CA ASP A 307 -24.93 -15.92 5.83
C ASP A 307 -23.87 -16.78 5.16
N VAL A 308 -23.84 -18.05 5.54
CA VAL A 308 -22.92 -19.05 4.96
C VAL A 308 -23.68 -20.32 4.58
N GLU A 309 -23.12 -21.03 3.62
CA GLU A 309 -23.52 -22.36 3.21
C GLU A 309 -22.46 -23.36 3.65
N THR A 310 -22.82 -24.42 4.35
CA THR A 310 -21.90 -25.50 4.70
C THR A 310 -21.60 -26.36 3.47
N LEU A 311 -20.30 -26.54 3.20
CA LEU A 311 -19.85 -27.39 2.10
C LEU A 311 -19.24 -28.70 2.62
N PRO A 312 -19.11 -29.73 1.76
CA PRO A 312 -18.44 -30.97 2.12
C PRO A 312 -17.00 -30.70 2.63
N PRO A 313 -16.51 -31.47 3.61
CA PRO A 313 -15.16 -31.35 4.11
C PRO A 313 -14.12 -31.55 2.99
N VAL A 314 -13.02 -30.78 3.04
CA VAL A 314 -11.96 -30.81 2.03
C VAL A 314 -10.65 -31.27 2.65
N ALA A 315 -9.98 -32.21 1.98
CA ALA A 315 -8.62 -32.62 2.34
C ALA A 315 -7.61 -31.49 2.02
N VAL A 316 -6.85 -31.10 3.03
CA VAL A 316 -5.80 -30.09 2.90
C VAL A 316 -4.45 -30.76 3.14
N LYS A 317 -3.50 -30.58 2.20
CA LYS A 317 -2.16 -31.14 2.34
C LYS A 317 -1.49 -30.69 3.65
N GLY A 318 -1.05 -31.64 4.45
CA GLY A 318 -0.43 -31.39 5.76
C GLY A 318 -1.44 -31.28 6.93
N VAL A 319 -2.71 -31.60 6.70
CA VAL A 319 -3.75 -31.78 7.72
C VAL A 319 -4.23 -33.21 7.66
N ASN A 320 -4.21 -33.92 8.81
CA ASN A 320 -4.52 -35.36 8.85
C ASN A 320 -6.00 -35.65 8.57
N GLU A 321 -6.90 -34.72 8.90
CA GLU A 321 -8.34 -34.89 8.72
C GLU A 321 -8.89 -33.83 7.75
N PRO A 322 -9.93 -34.19 6.97
CA PRO A 322 -10.63 -33.21 6.14
C PRO A 322 -11.20 -32.07 7.00
N ILE A 323 -11.03 -30.85 6.56
CA ILE A 323 -11.53 -29.67 7.26
C ILE A 323 -12.91 -29.27 6.78
N MET A 324 -13.78 -28.92 7.73
CA MET A 324 -15.07 -28.29 7.41
C MET A 324 -14.87 -26.91 6.83
N ILE A 325 -15.56 -26.61 5.76
CA ILE A 325 -15.49 -25.34 5.04
C ILE A 325 -16.89 -24.79 4.81
N TYR A 326 -16.93 -23.47 4.61
CA TYR A 326 -18.18 -22.74 4.40
C TYR A 326 -18.01 -21.76 3.24
N LYS A 327 -19.07 -21.60 2.45
CA LYS A 327 -19.17 -20.61 1.40
C LYS A 327 -19.95 -19.41 1.93
N VAL A 328 -19.36 -18.23 1.85
CA VAL A 328 -20.05 -16.98 2.20
C VAL A 328 -21.04 -16.63 1.11
N LYS A 329 -22.31 -16.38 1.50
CA LYS A 329 -23.33 -15.88 0.59
C LYS A 329 -23.15 -14.37 0.37
N PRO A 330 -23.39 -13.85 -0.86
CA PRO A 330 -23.19 -12.43 -1.20
C PRO A 330 -24.13 -11.49 -0.42
#